data_787a9cfefadf155a400a06eeb162a997
#
_entry.id   787a9cfefadf155a400a06eeb162a997
#
_cell.length_a   1.000
_cell.length_b   1.000
_cell.length_c   1.000
_cell.angle_alpha   90.00
_cell.angle_beta   90.00
_cell.angle_gamma   90.00
#
_symmetry.space_group_name_H-M   'P 1'
#
loop_
_entity.id
_entity.type
_entity.pdbx_description
1 polymer ?
#
loop_
_entity_poly.entity_id
_entity_poly.type
_entity_poly.pdbx_seq_one_letter_code
_entity_poly.pdbx_strand_id
1 'polypeptide(L)'
;MPLAKIHVVEGRYDEARIAKVSGAVQAALMNTLRVPPEDFYQLIFELPKNQFLHTPSLVGLHYTDDLIILDVTFIQGRPKQTRLALLKDINTRVAAAADVSPDDMLITLYEVPGENISFGQGEAQRANAVARA
;
A
#
# COMPACT_ATOMS: atom_id res chain seq x y z
N MET A 1 -6.46 11.17 -1.48
CA MET A 1 -5.18 10.59 -1.22
C MET A 1 -5.35 9.55 -0.14
N PRO A 2 -5.14 8.32 -0.45
CA PRO A 2 -3.78 7.76 -0.37
C PRO A 2 -3.13 7.51 -1.74
N LEU A 3 -1.79 7.42 -1.73
CA LEU A 3 -0.98 6.98 -2.85
C LEU A 3 -0.27 5.69 -2.46
N ALA A 4 -0.51 4.62 -3.19
CA ALA A 4 0.12 3.33 -2.96
C ALA A 4 1.19 3.06 -4.03
N LYS A 5 2.38 2.65 -3.59
CA LYS A 5 3.47 2.22 -4.47
C LYS A 5 3.73 0.74 -4.22
N ILE A 6 3.50 -0.07 -5.23
CA ILE A 6 3.57 -1.53 -5.16
C ILE A 6 4.81 -1.98 -5.92
N HIS A 7 5.78 -2.57 -5.21
CA HIS A 7 7.03 -3.06 -5.80
C HIS A 7 7.04 -4.58 -5.78
N VAL A 8 7.27 -5.19 -6.94
CA VAL A 8 7.34 -6.64 -7.10
C VAL A 8 8.53 -7.02 -7.97
N VAL A 9 8.96 -8.27 -7.87
CA VAL A 9 9.96 -8.83 -8.79
C VAL A 9 9.28 -9.09 -10.14
N GLU A 10 9.88 -8.61 -11.22
CA GLU A 10 9.32 -8.81 -12.55
C GLU A 10 9.18 -10.31 -12.87
N GLY A 11 8.08 -10.66 -13.53
CA GLY A 11 7.80 -12.03 -13.92
C GLY A 11 7.15 -12.88 -12.83
N ARG A 12 7.08 -12.42 -11.58
CA ARG A 12 6.42 -13.16 -10.50
C ARG A 12 4.91 -12.96 -10.47
N TYR A 13 4.46 -11.81 -10.96
CA TYR A 13 3.04 -11.45 -10.99
C TYR A 13 2.64 -11.17 -12.43
N ASP A 14 1.73 -11.95 -12.99
CA ASP A 14 1.14 -11.65 -14.28
C ASP A 14 0.15 -10.49 -14.15
N GLU A 15 -0.37 -10.01 -15.28
CA GLU A 15 -1.27 -8.87 -15.31
C GLU A 15 -2.52 -9.09 -14.45
N ALA A 16 -3.09 -10.29 -14.51
CA ALA A 16 -4.29 -10.63 -13.74
C ALA A 16 -4.02 -10.64 -12.24
N ARG A 17 -2.87 -11.17 -11.82
CA ARG A 17 -2.50 -11.24 -10.42
C ARG A 17 -2.19 -9.85 -9.85
N ILE A 18 -1.52 -9.01 -10.64
CA ILE A 18 -1.28 -7.60 -10.26
C ILE A 18 -2.62 -6.87 -10.08
N ALA A 19 -3.58 -7.09 -10.96
CA ALA A 19 -4.90 -6.48 -10.83
C ALA A 19 -5.59 -6.89 -9.52
N LYS A 20 -5.41 -8.13 -9.09
CA LYS A 20 -5.95 -8.60 -7.79
C LYS A 20 -5.26 -7.94 -6.62
N VAL A 21 -3.94 -7.77 -6.67
CA VAL A 21 -3.19 -7.03 -5.65
C VAL A 21 -3.70 -5.59 -5.57
N SER A 22 -3.77 -4.91 -6.71
CA SER A 22 -4.24 -3.53 -6.81
C SER A 22 -5.66 -3.36 -6.22
N GLY A 23 -6.59 -4.23 -6.61
CA GLY A 23 -7.95 -4.18 -6.10
C GLY A 23 -8.04 -4.42 -4.60
N ALA A 24 -7.25 -5.37 -4.09
CA ALA A 24 -7.21 -5.67 -2.65
C ALA A 24 -6.65 -4.50 -1.83
N VAL A 25 -5.59 -3.85 -2.33
CA VAL A 25 -5.01 -2.67 -1.67
C VAL A 25 -6.05 -1.55 -1.62
N GLN A 26 -6.71 -1.24 -2.73
CA GLN A 26 -7.72 -0.19 -2.76
C GLN A 26 -8.91 -0.52 -1.83
N ALA A 27 -9.35 -1.78 -1.80
CA ALA A 27 -10.43 -2.20 -0.92
C ALA A 27 -10.07 -1.96 0.56
N ALA A 28 -8.82 -2.27 0.94
CA ALA A 28 -8.34 -2.04 2.31
C ALA A 28 -8.33 -0.54 2.66
N LEU A 29 -7.85 0.30 1.74
CA LEU A 29 -7.83 1.75 1.94
C LEU A 29 -9.23 2.32 2.11
N MET A 30 -10.17 1.87 1.29
CA MET A 30 -11.56 2.27 1.40
C MET A 30 -12.17 1.81 2.72
N ASN A 31 -11.89 0.58 3.13
CA ASN A 31 -12.45 0.00 4.34
C ASN A 31 -11.90 0.65 5.61
N THR A 32 -10.62 0.93 5.68
CA THR A 32 -9.98 1.42 6.91
C THR A 32 -9.84 2.94 6.96
N LEU A 33 -9.48 3.59 5.86
CA LEU A 33 -9.30 5.03 5.81
C LEU A 33 -10.56 5.78 5.39
N ARG A 34 -11.61 5.05 4.98
CA ARG A 34 -12.89 5.61 4.57
C ARG A 34 -12.79 6.57 3.40
N VAL A 35 -11.86 6.31 2.48
CA VAL A 35 -11.74 7.09 1.26
C VAL A 35 -12.75 6.61 0.22
N PRO A 36 -13.22 7.49 -0.68
CA PRO A 36 -14.16 7.08 -1.73
C PRO A 36 -13.45 6.30 -2.84
N PRO A 37 -14.19 5.53 -3.66
CA PRO A 37 -13.58 4.74 -4.74
C PRO A 37 -12.79 5.55 -5.75
N GLU A 38 -13.17 6.78 -6.02
CA GLU A 38 -12.51 7.67 -6.97
C GLU A 38 -11.20 8.25 -6.44
N ASP A 39 -10.94 8.13 -5.14
CA ASP A 39 -9.66 8.53 -4.55
C ASP A 39 -8.67 7.38 -4.74
N PHE A 40 -8.14 7.29 -5.95
CA PHE A 40 -7.37 6.14 -6.38
C PHE A 40 -6.08 6.59 -7.06
N TYR A 41 -4.95 6.31 -6.41
CA TYR A 41 -3.61 6.56 -6.94
C TYR A 41 -2.73 5.37 -6.62
N GLN A 42 -2.27 4.65 -7.65
CA GLN A 42 -1.35 3.54 -7.47
C GLN A 42 -0.26 3.57 -8.53
N LEU A 43 0.96 3.26 -8.12
CA LEU A 43 2.08 3.03 -9.00
C LEU A 43 2.54 1.59 -8.79
N ILE A 44 2.82 0.90 -9.88
CA ILE A 44 3.28 -0.48 -9.85
C ILE A 44 4.68 -0.52 -10.45
N PHE A 45 5.64 -1.00 -9.66
CA PHE A 45 7.04 -1.11 -10.04
C PHE A 45 7.38 -2.59 -10.18
N GLU A 46 7.71 -3.02 -11.38
CA GLU A 46 8.22 -4.36 -11.64
C GLU A 46 9.73 -4.24 -11.82
N LEU A 47 10.48 -4.81 -10.87
CA LEU A 47 11.94 -4.67 -10.83
C LEU A 47 12.61 -5.99 -11.18
N PRO A 48 13.71 -5.97 -11.94
CA PRO A 48 14.53 -7.16 -12.11
C PRO A 48 14.95 -7.73 -10.76
N LYS A 49 15.06 -9.05 -10.68
CA LYS A 49 15.41 -9.72 -9.41
C LYS A 49 16.72 -9.18 -8.82
N ASN A 50 17.69 -8.84 -9.65
CA ASN A 50 18.98 -8.29 -9.19
C ASN A 50 18.87 -6.85 -8.69
N GLN A 51 17.70 -6.22 -8.80
CA GLN A 51 17.43 -4.87 -8.30
C GLN A 51 16.36 -4.86 -7.20
N PHE A 52 15.89 -6.04 -6.81
CA PHE A 52 14.93 -6.22 -5.70
C PHE A 52 15.61 -7.12 -4.67
N LEU A 53 16.42 -6.52 -3.82
CA LEU A 53 17.26 -7.25 -2.87
C LEU A 53 16.61 -7.28 -1.50
N HIS A 54 16.51 -8.46 -0.91
CA HIS A 54 15.94 -8.63 0.42
C HIS A 54 16.55 -9.80 1.15
N THR A 55 16.45 -9.80 2.49
CA THR A 55 16.81 -10.95 3.31
C THR A 55 15.81 -12.09 3.08
N PRO A 56 16.23 -13.36 3.23
CA PRO A 56 15.30 -14.49 3.14
C PRO A 56 14.38 -14.63 4.35
N SER A 57 14.72 -14.02 5.48
CA SER A 57 13.92 -14.11 6.69
C SER A 57 14.22 -12.98 7.65
N LEU A 58 13.21 -12.54 8.39
CA LEU A 58 13.33 -11.50 9.42
C LEU A 58 12.18 -11.67 10.41
N VAL A 59 12.46 -11.49 11.69
CA VAL A 59 11.48 -11.55 12.80
C VAL A 59 10.52 -12.74 12.73
N GLY A 60 11.05 -13.90 12.32
CA GLY A 60 10.26 -15.14 12.22
C GLY A 60 9.47 -15.30 10.93
N LEU A 61 9.58 -14.36 10.00
CA LEU A 61 8.90 -14.41 8.71
C LEU A 61 9.83 -14.99 7.64
N HIS A 62 9.26 -15.65 6.65
CA HIS A 62 10.00 -16.20 5.51
C HIS A 62 9.58 -15.51 4.23
N TYR A 63 10.55 -14.89 3.55
CA TYR A 63 10.33 -14.18 2.30
C TYR A 63 10.70 -15.05 1.10
N THR A 64 9.88 -14.98 0.07
CA THR A 64 10.15 -15.59 -1.25
C THR A 64 10.31 -14.48 -2.29
N ASP A 65 10.46 -14.88 -3.56
CA ASP A 65 10.47 -13.91 -4.66
C ASP A 65 9.08 -13.31 -4.94
N ASP A 66 8.05 -13.78 -4.23
CA ASP A 66 6.72 -13.17 -4.28
C ASP A 66 6.59 -11.97 -3.34
N LEU A 67 7.64 -11.62 -2.59
CA LEU A 67 7.60 -10.49 -1.67
C LEU A 67 7.13 -9.23 -2.37
N ILE A 68 6.13 -8.59 -1.77
CA ILE A 68 5.65 -7.27 -2.17
C ILE A 68 6.18 -6.27 -1.16
N ILE A 69 6.84 -5.21 -1.64
CA ILE A 69 7.16 -4.04 -0.81
C ILE A 69 6.18 -2.95 -1.18
N LEU A 70 5.32 -2.60 -0.23
CA LEU A 70 4.22 -1.68 -0.43
C LEU A 70 4.42 -0.44 0.44
N ASP A 71 4.46 0.72 -0.20
CA ASP A 71 4.49 2.02 0.47
C ASP A 71 3.15 2.71 0.27
N VAL A 72 2.53 3.15 1.36
CA VAL A 72 1.28 3.91 1.30
C VAL A 72 1.48 5.26 1.97
N THR A 73 1.26 6.33 1.22
CA THR A 73 1.32 7.70 1.74
C THR A 73 -0.09 8.24 1.86
N PHE A 74 -0.41 8.84 3.00
CA PHE A 74 -1.72 9.46 3.21
C PHE A 74 -1.61 10.64 4.17
N ILE A 75 -2.68 11.44 4.23
CA ILE A 75 -2.71 12.62 5.11
C ILE A 75 -2.80 12.17 6.55
N GLN A 76 -1.95 12.77 7.39
CA GLN A 76 -1.85 12.44 8.82
C GLN A 76 -3.15 12.70 9.57
N GLY A 77 -3.26 12.08 10.75
CA GLY A 77 -4.33 12.36 11.70
C GLY A 77 -5.18 11.16 12.10
N ARG A 78 -5.00 10.00 11.44
CA ARG A 78 -5.71 8.80 11.88
C ARG A 78 -5.04 8.23 13.11
N PRO A 79 -5.84 7.71 14.07
CA PRO A 79 -5.25 7.13 15.28
C PRO A 79 -4.44 5.88 14.99
N LYS A 80 -3.55 5.52 15.92
CA LYS A 80 -2.71 4.34 15.81
C LYS A 80 -3.51 3.07 15.48
N GLN A 81 -4.68 2.90 16.10
CA GLN A 81 -5.51 1.72 15.88
C GLN A 81 -5.95 1.60 14.42
N THR A 82 -6.29 2.71 13.78
CA THR A 82 -6.67 2.72 12.36
C THR A 82 -5.49 2.33 11.48
N ARG A 83 -4.30 2.85 11.78
CA ARG A 83 -3.08 2.50 11.03
C ARG A 83 -2.72 1.03 11.17
N LEU A 84 -2.83 0.47 12.37
CA LEU A 84 -2.60 -0.96 12.59
C LEU A 84 -3.66 -1.81 11.87
N ALA A 85 -4.91 -1.37 11.88
CA ALA A 85 -5.99 -2.05 11.15
C ALA A 85 -5.73 -2.02 9.64
N LEU A 86 -5.20 -0.92 9.11
CA LEU A 86 -4.86 -0.82 7.69
C LEU A 86 -3.78 -1.84 7.30
N LEU A 87 -2.69 -1.95 8.08
CA LEU A 87 -1.65 -2.93 7.83
C LEU A 87 -2.23 -4.35 7.78
N LYS A 88 -3.08 -4.68 8.74
CA LYS A 88 -3.70 -6.01 8.82
C LYS A 88 -4.65 -6.26 7.67
N ASP A 89 -5.47 -5.28 7.32
CA ASP A 89 -6.48 -5.42 6.27
C ASP A 89 -5.84 -5.55 4.88
N ILE A 90 -4.79 -4.77 4.61
CA ILE A 90 -4.02 -4.93 3.36
C ILE A 90 -3.47 -6.34 3.27
N ASN A 91 -2.80 -6.80 4.32
CA ASN A 91 -2.18 -8.13 4.34
C ASN A 91 -3.22 -9.23 4.09
N THR A 92 -4.31 -9.21 4.83
CA THR A 92 -5.37 -10.22 4.72
C THR A 92 -5.99 -10.24 3.34
N ARG A 93 -6.32 -9.07 2.78
CA ARG A 93 -6.99 -8.98 1.48
C ARG A 93 -6.08 -9.37 0.32
N VAL A 94 -4.82 -8.92 0.34
CA VAL A 94 -3.86 -9.24 -0.71
C VAL A 94 -3.54 -10.73 -0.69
N ALA A 95 -3.28 -11.30 0.48
CA ALA A 95 -3.00 -12.73 0.61
C ALA A 95 -4.14 -13.57 0.05
N ALA A 96 -5.37 -13.23 0.37
CA ALA A 96 -6.55 -13.98 -0.10
C ALA A 96 -6.80 -13.78 -1.60
N ALA A 97 -6.72 -12.56 -2.10
CA ALA A 97 -7.07 -12.23 -3.48
C ALA A 97 -6.02 -12.70 -4.48
N ALA A 98 -4.74 -12.57 -4.17
CA ALA A 98 -3.65 -12.82 -5.10
C ALA A 98 -2.86 -14.10 -4.79
N ASP A 99 -3.31 -14.90 -3.82
CA ASP A 99 -2.64 -16.13 -3.39
C ASP A 99 -1.17 -15.86 -3.03
N VAL A 100 -0.97 -14.89 -2.15
CA VAL A 100 0.35 -14.49 -1.64
C VAL A 100 0.46 -14.93 -0.20
N SER A 101 1.62 -15.46 0.20
CA SER A 101 1.87 -15.76 1.60
C SER A 101 1.73 -14.50 2.45
N PRO A 102 1.07 -14.54 3.60
CA PRO A 102 1.01 -13.39 4.51
C PRO A 102 2.39 -12.87 4.92
N ASP A 103 3.42 -13.70 4.86
CA ASP A 103 4.80 -13.30 5.16
C ASP A 103 5.38 -12.40 4.06
N ASP A 104 4.91 -12.52 2.82
CA ASP A 104 5.50 -11.88 1.64
C ASP A 104 4.95 -10.47 1.41
N MET A 105 4.77 -9.70 2.47
CA MET A 105 4.33 -8.31 2.38
C MET A 105 5.03 -7.44 3.41
N LEU A 106 5.91 -6.58 2.93
CA LEU A 106 6.50 -5.53 3.75
C LEU A 106 5.74 -4.23 3.45
N ILE A 107 5.04 -3.70 4.45
CA ILE A 107 4.16 -2.54 4.27
C ILE A 107 4.67 -1.40 5.14
N THR A 108 4.88 -0.24 4.54
CA THR A 108 5.25 0.98 5.25
C THR A 108 4.19 2.04 5.02
N LEU A 109 3.75 2.69 6.08
CA LEU A 109 2.79 3.79 6.02
C LEU A 109 3.53 5.10 6.23
N TYR A 110 3.34 6.05 5.32
CA TYR A 110 3.91 7.40 5.40
C TYR A 110 2.79 8.39 5.59
N GLU A 111 2.88 9.17 6.66
CA GLU A 111 1.91 10.23 6.93
C GLU A 111 2.49 11.58 6.56
N VAL A 112 1.69 12.40 5.84
CA VAL A 112 2.08 13.76 5.47
C VAL A 112 1.04 14.75 5.96
N PRO A 113 1.45 15.96 6.39
CA PRO A 113 0.49 17.02 6.66
C PRO A 113 -0.29 17.40 5.41
N GLY A 114 -1.55 17.80 5.56
CA GLY A 114 -2.37 18.20 4.42
C GLY A 114 -1.78 19.35 3.61
N GLU A 115 -1.06 20.27 4.27
CA GLU A 115 -0.40 21.40 3.60
C GLU A 115 0.83 20.99 2.78
N ASN A 116 1.26 19.73 2.87
CA ASN A 116 2.43 19.24 2.14
C ASN A 116 2.07 18.49 0.86
N ILE A 117 0.79 18.46 0.50
CA ILE A 117 0.37 17.73 -0.69
C ILE A 117 -0.53 18.58 -1.57
N SER A 118 -0.29 18.51 -2.88
CA SER A 118 -1.13 19.11 -3.90
C SER A 118 -1.60 18.00 -4.86
N PHE A 119 -2.90 17.96 -5.13
CA PHE A 119 -3.46 17.06 -6.14
C PHE A 119 -3.39 17.64 -7.55
N GLY A 120 -2.84 18.83 -7.68
CA GLY A 120 -2.71 19.54 -8.95
C GLY A 120 -2.79 21.04 -8.72
N GLN A 121 -2.42 21.80 -9.73
CA GLN A 121 -2.43 23.28 -9.71
C GLN A 121 -1.49 23.90 -8.68
N GLY A 122 -0.67 23.08 -8.00
CA GLY A 122 0.22 23.57 -6.94
C GLY A 122 -0.47 24.04 -5.69
N GLU A 123 -1.75 23.76 -5.53
CA GLU A 123 -2.53 24.16 -4.36
C GLU A 123 -2.69 22.99 -3.40
N ALA A 124 -2.62 23.27 -2.11
CA ALA A 124 -2.84 22.27 -1.07
C ALA A 124 -4.33 22.20 -0.72
N GLN A 125 -5.08 21.39 -1.48
CA GLN A 125 -6.53 21.31 -1.35
C GLN A 125 -7.00 20.77 0.01
N ARG A 126 -6.11 20.10 0.74
CA ARG A 126 -6.40 19.50 2.06
C ARG A 126 -5.64 20.19 3.20
N ALA A 127 -5.14 21.41 2.99
CA ALA A 127 -4.35 22.11 4.00
C ALA A 127 -5.05 22.22 5.35
N ASN A 128 -6.38 22.35 5.35
CA ASN A 128 -7.20 22.51 6.56
C ASN A 128 -8.09 21.29 6.81
N ALA A 129 -7.76 20.13 6.21
CA ALA A 129 -8.57 18.92 6.37
C ALA A 129 -8.50 18.41 7.81
N VAL A 130 -9.68 18.05 8.35
CA VAL A 130 -9.78 17.37 9.64
C VAL A 130 -9.59 15.87 9.42
N ALA A 131 -8.80 15.24 10.28
CA ALA A 131 -8.54 13.81 10.22
C ALA A 131 -9.83 13.00 10.36
N ARG A 132 -9.92 11.92 9.60
CA ARG A 132 -11.00 10.95 9.70
C ARG A 132 -10.49 9.75 10.48
N ALA A 133 -11.32 9.24 11.35
CA ALA A 133 -11.03 8.04 12.12
C ALA A 133 -11.08 6.79 11.24
#